data_1b384598be7a34534b3b9617c58dd370
#
_entry.id   1b384598be7a34534b3b9617c58dd370
#
_cell.length_a   1.000
_cell.length_b   1.000
_cell.length_c   1.000
_cell.angle_alpha   90.00
_cell.angle_beta   90.00
_cell.angle_gamma   90.00
#
_symmetry.space_group_name_H-M   'P 1'
#
loop_
_entity.id
_entity.type
_entity.pdbx_description
1 polymer ?
#
loop_
_entity_poly.entity_id
_entity_poly.type
_entity_poly.pdbx_seq_one_letter_code
_entity_poly.pdbx_strand_id
1 'polypeptide(L)'
;MYEDYIKYGPYDHGNRLRLVLINKYTGKKTSTSYAKYLIELSLGRYLKPDETVDHIDNNYKNNELNNLRVLTRSKHCSEDVLRNKPHTFKCQYCGKLFIRYKRGNRHGHGYFCSRTCSGKYGVLIKSNKIKPIDIPKILHKKYRIKNEAVVEKLVNSSDLSSDGH
;
A
#
# COMPACT_ATOMS: atom_id res chain seq x y z
N MET A 1 20.43 -12.02 -23.03
CA MET A 1 19.68 -12.08 -21.75
C MET A 1 18.23 -12.51 -21.97
N TYR A 2 17.48 -11.87 -22.87
CA TYR A 2 16.13 -12.28 -23.24
C TYR A 2 16.02 -12.80 -24.69
N GLU A 3 17.12 -13.19 -25.28
CA GLU A 3 17.23 -13.63 -26.69
C GLU A 3 16.51 -14.96 -26.95
N ASP A 4 16.50 -15.82 -25.92
CA ASP A 4 15.83 -17.13 -25.97
C ASP A 4 14.32 -17.04 -25.76
N TYR A 5 13.75 -15.82 -25.67
CA TYR A 5 12.34 -15.63 -25.41
C TYR A 5 11.65 -14.87 -26.54
N ILE A 6 10.49 -15.36 -26.93
CA ILE A 6 9.50 -14.59 -27.72
C ILE A 6 8.74 -13.71 -26.74
N LYS A 7 8.59 -12.42 -27.07
CA LYS A 7 8.05 -11.39 -26.19
C LYS A 7 6.70 -10.94 -26.71
N TYR A 8 5.71 -10.91 -25.85
CA TYR A 8 4.35 -10.41 -26.13
C TYR A 8 3.97 -9.32 -25.14
N GLY A 9 3.37 -8.24 -25.63
CA GLY A 9 2.97 -7.06 -24.86
C GLY A 9 3.89 -5.86 -25.15
N PRO A 10 3.94 -4.83 -24.26
CA PRO A 10 3.38 -4.87 -22.89
C PRO A 10 1.86 -4.79 -22.84
N TYR A 11 1.25 -5.59 -21.98
CA TYR A 11 -0.19 -5.58 -21.71
C TYR A 11 -0.50 -4.81 -20.43
N ASP A 12 -1.60 -4.04 -20.42
CA ASP A 12 -2.09 -3.38 -19.22
C ASP A 12 -2.70 -4.44 -18.28
N HIS A 13 -2.18 -4.50 -17.07
CA HIS A 13 -2.65 -5.37 -16.00
C HIS A 13 -3.02 -4.51 -14.77
N GLY A 14 -4.07 -3.73 -14.90
CA GLY A 14 -4.52 -2.77 -13.89
C GLY A 14 -3.61 -1.54 -13.86
N ASN A 15 -2.81 -1.39 -12.79
CA ASN A 15 -1.95 -0.22 -12.64
C ASN A 15 -0.52 -0.43 -13.20
N ARG A 16 -0.21 -1.59 -13.81
CA ARG A 16 1.15 -1.94 -14.23
C ARG A 16 1.15 -2.59 -15.60
N LEU A 17 2.18 -2.31 -16.38
CA LEU A 17 2.43 -3.02 -17.63
C LEU A 17 3.21 -4.32 -17.38
N ARG A 18 2.85 -5.38 -18.08
CA ARG A 18 3.52 -6.69 -18.02
C ARG A 18 3.84 -7.23 -19.41
N LEU A 19 4.95 -7.96 -19.49
CA LEU A 19 5.33 -8.75 -20.65
C LEU A 19 5.08 -10.23 -20.38
N VAL A 20 4.65 -10.92 -21.42
CA VAL A 20 4.62 -12.38 -21.46
C VAL A 20 5.83 -12.83 -22.25
N LEU A 21 6.57 -13.77 -21.69
CA LEU A 21 7.78 -14.35 -22.27
C LEU A 21 7.56 -15.84 -22.51
N ILE A 22 7.81 -16.30 -23.72
CA ILE A 22 7.75 -17.72 -24.08
C ILE A 22 9.16 -18.16 -24.47
N ASN A 23 9.71 -19.11 -23.73
CA ASN A 23 11.01 -19.67 -24.06
C ASN A 23 10.93 -20.41 -25.40
N LYS A 24 11.82 -20.09 -26.33
CA LYS A 24 11.82 -20.60 -27.71
C LYS A 24 12.05 -22.11 -27.79
N TYR A 25 12.82 -22.65 -26.84
CA TYR A 25 13.24 -24.05 -26.85
C TYR A 25 12.29 -24.96 -26.05
N THR A 26 11.82 -24.46 -24.91
CA THR A 26 10.99 -25.28 -24.00
C THR A 26 9.50 -24.99 -24.11
N GLY A 27 9.12 -23.92 -24.82
CA GLY A 27 7.73 -23.46 -24.86
C GLY A 27 7.20 -22.90 -23.53
N LYS A 28 8.04 -22.90 -22.47
CA LYS A 28 7.61 -22.46 -21.14
C LYS A 28 7.22 -20.98 -21.14
N LYS A 29 6.00 -20.73 -20.71
CA LYS A 29 5.44 -19.38 -20.57
C LYS A 29 5.71 -18.81 -19.17
N THR A 30 6.21 -17.58 -19.12
CA THR A 30 6.38 -16.81 -17.88
C THR A 30 5.97 -15.36 -18.11
N SER A 31 5.81 -14.57 -17.04
CA SER A 31 5.53 -13.15 -17.18
C SER A 31 6.41 -12.31 -16.26
N THR A 32 6.79 -11.12 -16.72
CA THR A 32 7.57 -10.17 -15.95
C THR A 32 6.94 -8.78 -16.00
N SER A 33 7.23 -7.89 -15.03
CA SER A 33 6.83 -6.49 -15.14
C SER A 33 7.65 -5.81 -16.25
N TYR A 34 7.02 -4.90 -16.98
CA TYR A 34 7.70 -4.17 -18.05
C TYR A 34 8.85 -3.31 -17.53
N ALA A 35 8.67 -2.65 -16.38
CA ALA A 35 9.73 -1.91 -15.70
C ALA A 35 10.96 -2.79 -15.39
N LYS A 36 10.74 -4.01 -14.85
CA LYS A 36 11.83 -4.94 -14.56
C LYS A 36 12.58 -5.33 -15.85
N TYR A 37 11.84 -5.64 -16.90
CA TYR A 37 12.42 -5.99 -18.20
C TYR A 37 13.32 -4.86 -18.74
N LEU A 38 12.85 -3.61 -18.70
CA LEU A 38 13.62 -2.45 -19.19
C LEU A 38 14.90 -2.22 -18.38
N ILE A 39 14.82 -2.30 -17.07
CA ILE A 39 15.98 -2.14 -16.17
C ILE A 39 16.98 -3.25 -16.38
N GLU A 40 16.54 -4.51 -16.50
CA GLU A 40 17.47 -5.64 -16.74
C GLU A 40 18.19 -5.51 -18.09
N LEU A 41 17.50 -5.03 -19.13
CA LEU A 41 18.14 -4.71 -20.41
C LEU A 41 19.17 -3.59 -20.27
N SER A 42 18.82 -2.51 -19.58
CA SER A 42 19.71 -1.37 -19.36
C SER A 42 20.95 -1.75 -18.55
N LEU A 43 20.80 -2.64 -17.56
CA LEU A 43 21.92 -3.12 -16.72
C LEU A 43 22.76 -4.21 -17.40
N GLY A 44 22.29 -4.82 -18.49
CA GLY A 44 22.93 -5.99 -19.11
C GLY A 44 22.94 -7.24 -18.23
N ARG A 45 22.17 -7.27 -17.14
CA ARG A 45 22.07 -8.41 -16.20
C ARG A 45 20.67 -8.56 -15.61
N TYR A 46 20.35 -9.76 -15.15
CA TYR A 46 19.15 -9.97 -14.33
C TYR A 46 19.29 -9.33 -12.95
N LEU A 47 18.17 -8.89 -12.38
CA LEU A 47 18.13 -8.44 -11.00
C LEU A 47 18.43 -9.59 -10.04
N LYS A 48 19.16 -9.28 -8.97
CA LYS A 48 19.42 -10.22 -7.87
C LYS A 48 18.11 -10.56 -7.14
N PRO A 49 18.06 -11.68 -6.39
CA PRO A 49 16.84 -12.08 -5.67
C PRO A 49 16.33 -11.05 -4.66
N ASP A 50 17.21 -10.22 -4.11
CA ASP A 50 16.91 -9.16 -3.15
C ASP A 50 16.64 -7.80 -3.80
N GLU A 51 16.87 -7.65 -5.11
CA GLU A 51 16.63 -6.41 -5.85
C GLU A 51 15.20 -6.32 -6.36
N THR A 52 14.70 -5.11 -6.46
CA THR A 52 13.39 -4.78 -7.03
C THR A 52 13.46 -3.45 -7.76
N VAL A 53 12.56 -3.24 -8.72
CA VAL A 53 12.42 -1.96 -9.43
C VAL A 53 11.38 -1.11 -8.73
N ASP A 54 11.72 0.14 -8.50
CA ASP A 54 10.86 1.17 -7.93
C ASP A 54 10.65 2.31 -8.94
N HIS A 55 9.43 2.89 -8.94
CA HIS A 55 9.09 4.07 -9.72
C HIS A 55 9.22 5.31 -8.82
N ILE A 56 10.12 6.22 -9.18
CA ILE A 56 10.45 7.40 -8.38
C ILE A 56 9.23 8.29 -8.16
N ASP A 57 8.42 8.47 -9.20
CA ASP A 57 7.18 9.29 -9.18
C ASP A 57 5.95 8.57 -8.62
N ASN A 58 6.06 7.28 -8.22
CA ASN A 58 4.96 6.40 -7.83
C ASN A 58 3.90 6.16 -8.92
N ASN A 59 4.16 6.52 -10.17
CA ASN A 59 3.31 6.20 -11.30
C ASN A 59 3.79 4.92 -11.98
N TYR A 60 3.17 3.81 -11.69
CA TYR A 60 3.56 2.49 -12.23
C TYR A 60 3.34 2.32 -13.74
N LYS A 61 2.77 3.31 -14.41
CA LYS A 61 2.63 3.34 -15.87
C LYS A 61 3.78 4.11 -16.54
N ASN A 62 4.47 4.98 -15.80
CA ASN A 62 5.64 5.70 -16.29
C ASN A 62 6.89 4.81 -16.20
N ASN A 63 7.19 4.11 -17.29
CA ASN A 63 8.32 3.19 -17.37
C ASN A 63 9.55 3.82 -18.06
N GLU A 64 9.68 5.14 -18.06
CA GLU A 64 10.90 5.80 -18.51
C GLU A 64 12.08 5.40 -17.63
N LEU A 65 13.24 5.12 -18.24
CA LEU A 65 14.42 4.63 -17.51
C LEU A 65 14.90 5.61 -16.43
N ASN A 66 14.78 6.92 -16.66
CA ASN A 66 15.09 7.97 -15.70
C ASN A 66 14.15 7.98 -14.48
N ASN A 67 12.95 7.39 -14.60
CA ASN A 67 11.97 7.25 -13.51
C ASN A 67 12.09 5.91 -12.79
N LEU A 68 12.93 5.01 -13.28
CA LEU A 68 13.11 3.66 -12.70
C LEU A 68 14.42 3.59 -11.93
N ARG A 69 14.39 2.98 -10.76
CA ARG A 69 15.60 2.71 -9.97
C ARG A 69 15.57 1.30 -9.37
N VAL A 70 16.75 0.75 -9.14
CA VAL A 70 16.92 -0.54 -8.47
C VAL A 70 17.14 -0.29 -6.98
N LEU A 71 16.35 -0.93 -6.15
CA LEU A 71 16.47 -0.92 -4.70
C LEU A 71 16.52 -2.35 -4.16
N THR A 72 17.14 -2.54 -3.02
CA THR A 72 16.93 -3.77 -2.26
C THR A 72 15.49 -3.81 -1.73
N ARG A 73 14.92 -5.00 -1.57
CA ARG A 73 13.56 -5.17 -1.03
C ARG A 73 13.40 -4.50 0.34
N SER A 74 14.42 -4.58 1.19
CA SER A 74 14.43 -3.93 2.51
C SER A 74 14.30 -2.40 2.38
N LYS A 75 15.14 -1.79 1.52
CA LYS A 75 15.10 -0.34 1.29
C LYS A 75 13.78 0.10 0.66
N HIS A 76 13.27 -0.64 -0.33
CA HIS A 76 11.97 -0.36 -0.94
C HIS A 76 10.84 -0.38 0.09
N CYS A 77 10.80 -1.41 0.96
CA CYS A 77 9.79 -1.47 2.04
C CYS A 77 9.90 -0.29 3.02
N SER A 78 11.12 0.11 3.38
CA SER A 78 11.34 1.26 4.27
C SER A 78 10.85 2.57 3.64
N GLU A 79 11.14 2.79 2.37
CA GLU A 79 10.69 3.98 1.64
C GLU A 79 9.17 3.99 1.44
N ASP A 80 8.54 2.84 1.17
CA ASP A 80 7.09 2.72 1.09
C ASP A 80 6.39 3.07 2.41
N VAL A 81 6.99 2.72 3.55
CA VAL A 81 6.48 3.15 4.86
C VAL A 81 6.49 4.66 4.98
N LEU A 82 7.57 5.33 4.56
CA LEU A 82 7.68 6.78 4.59
C LEU A 82 6.72 7.50 3.62
N ARG A 83 6.40 6.87 2.49
CA ARG A 83 5.40 7.37 1.52
C ARG A 83 3.97 7.26 2.04
N ASN A 84 3.69 6.33 2.95
CA ASN A 84 2.37 6.15 3.55
C ASN A 84 2.12 7.25 4.58
N LYS A 85 1.43 8.31 4.16
CA LYS A 85 1.02 9.39 5.07
C LYS A 85 0.04 8.85 6.12
N PRO A 86 0.17 9.28 7.39
CA PRO A 86 -0.80 8.97 8.41
C PRO A 86 -2.16 9.59 8.08
N HIS A 87 -3.22 8.90 8.44
CA HIS A 87 -4.59 9.38 8.27
C HIS A 87 -5.27 9.49 9.64
N THR A 88 -6.02 10.56 9.83
CA THR A 88 -6.85 10.74 11.02
C THR A 88 -8.20 10.07 10.82
N PHE A 89 -8.60 9.25 11.77
CA PHE A 89 -9.86 8.52 11.80
C PHE A 89 -10.64 8.83 13.05
N LYS A 90 -11.97 8.74 12.96
CA LYS A 90 -12.88 8.79 14.13
C LYS A 90 -13.24 7.36 14.53
N CYS A 91 -13.05 7.02 15.79
CA CYS A 91 -13.41 5.71 16.32
C CYS A 91 -14.93 5.49 16.24
N GLN A 92 -15.36 4.38 15.65
CA GLN A 92 -16.77 4.06 15.46
C GLN A 92 -17.50 3.73 16.78
N TYR A 93 -16.76 3.35 17.82
CA TYR A 93 -17.33 3.06 19.14
C TYR A 93 -17.37 4.28 20.06
N CYS A 94 -16.21 4.92 20.31
CA CYS A 94 -16.11 5.99 21.31
C CYS A 94 -16.03 7.41 20.72
N GLY A 95 -16.03 7.56 19.40
CA GLY A 95 -15.95 8.85 18.74
C GLY A 95 -14.58 9.53 18.77
N LYS A 96 -13.59 9.00 19.52
CA LYS A 96 -12.25 9.59 19.66
C LYS A 96 -11.54 9.64 18.29
N LEU A 97 -10.87 10.75 18.00
CA LEU A 97 -9.97 10.87 16.85
C LEU A 97 -8.69 10.14 17.16
N PHE A 98 -8.13 9.45 16.16
CA PHE A 98 -6.85 8.75 16.27
C PHE A 98 -6.14 8.71 14.92
N ILE A 99 -4.82 8.62 14.97
CA ILE A 99 -3.96 8.58 13.78
C ILE A 99 -3.56 7.13 13.52
N ARG A 100 -3.61 6.73 12.26
CA ARG A 100 -3.13 5.43 11.81
C ARG A 100 -2.61 5.50 10.39
N TYR A 101 -1.52 4.80 10.13
CA TYR A 101 -1.08 4.55 8.76
C TYR A 101 -2.08 3.64 8.05
N LYS A 102 -2.40 3.94 6.80
CA LYS A 102 -3.34 3.17 5.99
C LYS A 102 -2.75 1.79 5.66
N ARG A 103 -2.79 0.85 6.58
CA ARG A 103 -2.73 -0.57 6.23
C ARG A 103 -4.15 -0.95 5.79
N GLY A 104 -4.26 -1.48 4.57
CA GLY A 104 -5.57 -1.78 3.99
C GLY A 104 -6.45 -2.55 4.97
N ASN A 105 -7.65 -2.06 5.19
CA ASN A 105 -8.67 -2.77 5.94
C ASN A 105 -9.20 -3.90 5.06
N ARG A 106 -8.47 -5.03 5.02
CA ARG A 106 -8.76 -6.15 4.13
C ARG A 106 -10.10 -6.84 4.40
N HIS A 107 -10.72 -6.57 5.55
CA HIS A 107 -11.87 -7.33 6.02
C HIS A 107 -13.13 -6.50 6.33
N GLY A 108 -13.19 -5.24 5.88
CA GLY A 108 -14.39 -4.41 6.10
C GLY A 108 -14.75 -4.11 7.56
N HIS A 109 -13.90 -4.53 8.51
CA HIS A 109 -14.09 -4.24 9.93
C HIS A 109 -13.78 -2.75 10.18
N GLY A 110 -14.67 -2.06 10.87
CA GLY A 110 -14.63 -0.64 11.11
C GLY A 110 -13.31 -0.09 11.67
N TYR A 111 -13.25 1.23 11.80
CA TYR A 111 -12.08 1.92 12.34
C TYR A 111 -12.24 2.14 13.84
N PHE A 112 -11.32 1.61 14.64
CA PHE A 112 -11.32 1.69 16.10
C PHE A 112 -9.97 2.18 16.60
N CYS A 113 -9.97 3.05 17.62
CA CYS A 113 -8.76 3.58 18.24
C CYS A 113 -8.00 2.50 19.05
N SER A 114 -8.69 1.46 19.51
CA SER A 114 -8.11 0.36 20.30
C SER A 114 -8.82 -0.97 20.04
N ARG A 115 -8.17 -2.08 20.45
CA ARG A 115 -8.78 -3.40 20.45
C ARG A 115 -10.00 -3.48 21.37
N THR A 116 -9.97 -2.78 22.49
CA THR A 116 -11.10 -2.68 23.44
C THR A 116 -12.33 -2.06 22.78
N CYS A 117 -12.16 -0.95 22.03
CA CYS A 117 -13.26 -0.35 21.30
C CYS A 117 -13.83 -1.26 20.22
N SER A 118 -12.96 -1.97 19.51
CA SER A 118 -13.37 -2.98 18.53
C SER A 118 -14.17 -4.12 19.15
N GLY A 119 -13.70 -4.65 20.29
CA GLY A 119 -14.40 -5.70 21.03
C GLY A 119 -15.78 -5.27 21.55
N LYS A 120 -15.85 -4.11 22.22
CA LYS A 120 -17.13 -3.56 22.71
C LYS A 120 -18.13 -3.31 21.57
N TYR A 121 -17.67 -2.79 20.43
CA TYR A 121 -18.52 -2.61 19.25
C TYR A 121 -19.04 -3.95 18.71
N GLY A 122 -18.17 -4.97 18.64
CA GLY A 122 -18.56 -6.32 18.21
C GLY A 122 -19.63 -6.95 19.12
N VAL A 123 -19.55 -6.73 20.44
CA VAL A 123 -20.58 -7.19 21.40
C VAL A 123 -21.92 -6.51 21.12
N LEU A 124 -21.93 -5.19 20.84
CA LEU A 124 -23.16 -4.47 20.52
C LEU A 124 -23.82 -4.96 19.24
N ILE A 125 -23.04 -5.31 18.23
CA ILE A 125 -23.56 -5.92 16.99
C ILE A 125 -24.17 -7.30 17.30
N LYS A 126 -23.43 -8.17 18.02
CA LYS A 126 -23.91 -9.51 18.38
C LYS A 126 -25.18 -9.49 19.22
N SER A 127 -25.36 -8.47 20.05
CA SER A 127 -26.58 -8.27 20.86
C SER A 127 -27.71 -7.57 20.10
N ASN A 128 -27.60 -7.37 18.80
CA ASN A 128 -28.54 -6.63 17.95
C ASN A 128 -28.89 -5.21 18.43
N LYS A 129 -28.05 -4.62 19.31
CA LYS A 129 -28.23 -3.24 19.80
C LYS A 129 -27.86 -2.20 18.76
N ILE A 130 -26.97 -2.53 17.84
CA ILE A 130 -26.59 -1.70 16.70
C ILE A 130 -26.50 -2.57 15.45
N LYS A 131 -26.90 -2.03 14.30
CA LYS A 131 -26.64 -2.66 13.01
C LYS A 131 -25.16 -2.51 12.65
N PRO A 132 -24.52 -3.49 11.98
CA PRO A 132 -23.22 -3.28 11.40
C PRO A 132 -23.28 -2.03 10.52
N ILE A 133 -22.38 -1.10 10.76
CA ILE A 133 -22.26 0.04 9.84
C ILE A 133 -21.68 -0.56 8.57
N ASP A 134 -22.49 -0.66 7.53
CA ASP A 134 -21.99 -0.82 6.18
C ASP A 134 -21.01 0.33 5.96
N ILE A 135 -19.72 0.00 5.92
CA ILE A 135 -18.67 0.97 5.60
C ILE A 135 -18.76 1.16 4.09
N PRO A 136 -19.52 2.12 3.57
CA PRO A 136 -19.54 2.35 2.14
C PRO A 136 -18.12 2.69 1.73
N LYS A 137 -17.68 2.21 0.59
CA LYS A 137 -16.41 2.63 -0.05
C LYS A 137 -16.25 4.17 -0.11
N ILE A 138 -17.35 4.88 0.05
CA ILE A 138 -17.49 6.34 0.12
C ILE A 138 -16.99 6.95 1.44
N LEU A 139 -16.99 6.22 2.57
CA LEU A 139 -16.52 6.73 3.86
C LEU A 139 -15.01 6.98 3.92
N HIS A 140 -14.23 6.36 3.07
CA HIS A 140 -12.81 6.72 2.91
C HIS A 140 -12.58 8.19 2.55
N LYS A 141 -13.53 8.86 1.88
CA LYS A 141 -13.42 10.29 1.54
C LYS A 141 -14.00 11.21 2.62
N LYS A 142 -15.06 10.81 3.35
CA LYS A 142 -15.75 11.67 4.32
C LYS A 142 -15.05 11.81 5.68
N TYR A 143 -14.27 10.82 6.12
CA TYR A 143 -13.55 10.87 7.40
C TYR A 143 -12.07 11.27 7.27
N ARG A 144 -11.62 11.61 6.08
CA ARG A 144 -10.32 12.20 5.85
C ARG A 144 -10.40 13.67 6.25
N ILE A 145 -10.01 13.97 7.49
CA ILE A 145 -9.85 15.36 7.93
C ILE A 145 -8.66 15.93 7.17
N LYS A 146 -8.94 16.84 6.24
CA LYS A 146 -7.92 17.49 5.39
C LYS A 146 -7.14 18.58 6.13
N ASN A 147 -7.41 18.87 7.39
CA ASN A 147 -6.78 19.95 8.14
C ASN A 147 -5.49 19.49 8.81
N GLU A 148 -4.37 19.87 8.23
CA GLU A 148 -3.01 19.67 8.79
C GLU A 148 -2.88 20.26 10.20
N ALA A 149 -3.54 21.39 10.49
CA ALA A 149 -3.55 22.02 11.82
C ALA A 149 -4.22 21.15 12.93
N VAL A 150 -5.14 20.26 12.59
CA VAL A 150 -5.75 19.32 13.55
C VAL A 150 -4.82 18.16 13.85
N VAL A 151 -4.02 17.75 12.87
CA VAL A 151 -3.04 16.68 13.01
C VAL A 151 -1.89 17.11 13.92
N GLU A 152 -1.38 18.35 13.79
CA GLU A 152 -0.34 18.90 14.66
C GLU A 152 -0.80 19.01 16.12
N LYS A 153 -2.05 19.46 16.36
CA LYS A 153 -2.60 19.52 17.73
C LYS A 153 -2.76 18.14 18.38
N LEU A 154 -3.03 17.08 17.58
CA LEU A 154 -3.17 15.71 18.09
C LEU A 154 -1.82 15.04 18.34
N VAL A 155 -0.80 15.34 17.55
CA VAL A 155 0.57 14.84 17.75
C VAL A 155 1.16 15.46 19.02
N ASN A 156 1.00 16.77 19.23
CA ASN A 156 1.52 17.49 20.40
C ASN A 156 0.77 17.17 21.70
N SER A 157 -0.44 16.61 21.63
CA SER A 157 -1.21 16.19 22.82
C SER A 157 -0.95 14.74 23.25
N SER A 158 -0.26 13.93 22.45
CA SER A 158 0.10 12.55 22.79
C SER A 158 1.40 12.42 23.58
N ASP A 159 2.22 13.49 23.62
CA ASP A 159 3.51 13.48 24.32
C ASP A 159 3.40 13.89 25.82
N LEU A 160 2.18 14.14 26.32
CA LEU A 160 1.94 14.60 27.69
C LEU A 160 1.38 13.53 28.66
N SER A 161 1.44 12.24 28.29
CA SER A 161 0.94 11.17 29.18
C SER A 161 1.87 9.97 29.28
N SER A 162 3.16 10.22 29.51
CA SER A 162 4.12 9.18 29.92
C SER A 162 4.81 9.58 31.21
N ASP A 163 4.01 9.94 32.25
CA ASP A 163 4.51 9.98 33.63
C ASP A 163 3.37 9.55 34.55
N GLY A 164 3.60 8.46 35.25
CA GLY A 164 2.85 8.13 36.46
C GLY A 164 2.22 6.73 36.51
N HIS A 165 2.97 5.85 37.11
CA HIS A 165 2.68 4.62 37.84
C HIS A 165 2.68 3.33 37.07
#